data_e3bfb39bce20cc4cd369ecfc518d227f
#
_entry.id   e3bfb39bce20cc4cd369ecfc518d227f
#
_cell.length_a   1.000
_cell.length_b   1.000
_cell.length_c   1.000
_cell.angle_alpha   90.00
_cell.angle_beta   90.00
_cell.angle_gamma   90.00
#
_symmetry.space_group_name_H-M   'P 1'
#
loop_
_entity.id
_entity.type
_entity.pdbx_description
1 polymer ?
#
loop_
_entity_poly.entity_id
_entity_poly.type
_entity_poly.pdbx_seq_one_letter_code
_entity_poly.pdbx_strand_id
1 'polypeptide(L)'
;MIQLEVQKCIQKEQNNMENVFHRVRIRKYEDKAVEKEKIIQILKAGMQALSACNQQPWEFYVVTDKEKIQELSKATPYSGCAAEAPVVIVPVYRTKGLVVQDMAQIDMAIAQENIWLETDALGLGGVWIGIAPMQDRMNLVHEILNLPKNLEVFSLFALGYPAEIREQQNRLMKQGFILLNNFEQSCFWYSRD
;
A
#
# COMPACT_ATOMS: atom_id res chain seq x y z
N MET A 1 24.62 31.00 -6.47
CA MET A 1 24.83 29.69 -5.80
C MET A 1 23.65 29.33 -4.88
N ILE A 2 23.28 30.18 -3.94
CA ILE A 2 22.16 29.94 -2.99
C ILE A 2 20.80 29.75 -3.69
N GLN A 3 20.50 30.47 -4.76
CA GLN A 3 19.25 30.36 -5.51
C GLN A 3 19.11 29.04 -6.23
N LEU A 4 20.19 28.40 -6.68
CA LEU A 4 20.17 27.07 -7.30
C LEU A 4 19.99 25.98 -6.27
N GLU A 5 20.49 26.12 -5.07
CA GLU A 5 20.30 25.19 -3.97
C GLU A 5 18.87 25.24 -3.41
N VAL A 6 18.32 26.44 -3.27
CA VAL A 6 16.92 26.66 -2.87
C VAL A 6 15.99 26.08 -3.93
N GLN A 7 16.25 26.29 -5.22
CA GLN A 7 15.45 25.70 -6.30
C GLN A 7 15.55 24.18 -6.35
N LYS A 8 16.73 23.59 -6.09
CA LYS A 8 16.91 22.14 -5.96
C LYS A 8 16.21 21.57 -4.71
N CYS A 9 16.20 22.34 -3.61
CA CYS A 9 15.49 21.96 -2.39
C CYS A 9 13.96 21.98 -2.61
N ILE A 10 13.44 23.04 -3.23
CA ILE A 10 12.02 23.18 -3.59
C ILE A 10 11.61 22.08 -4.59
N GLN A 11 12.46 21.76 -5.57
CA GLN A 11 12.19 20.69 -6.54
C GLN A 11 12.25 19.30 -5.91
N LYS A 12 13.08 19.11 -4.88
CA LYS A 12 13.15 17.86 -4.09
C LYS A 12 11.96 17.71 -3.14
N GLU A 13 11.44 18.82 -2.62
CA GLU A 13 10.22 18.83 -1.80
C GLU A 13 8.95 18.66 -2.65
N GLN A 14 8.91 19.16 -3.88
CA GLN A 14 7.81 18.94 -4.82
C GLN A 14 7.72 17.46 -5.23
N ASN A 15 8.84 16.75 -5.38
CA ASN A 15 8.84 15.31 -5.71
C ASN A 15 8.26 14.40 -4.62
N ASN A 16 8.20 14.84 -3.37
CA ASN A 16 7.70 14.00 -2.28
C ASN A 16 6.17 13.81 -2.24
N MET A 17 5.40 14.62 -2.97
CA MET A 17 3.93 14.50 -3.06
C MET A 17 3.46 13.87 -4.38
N GLU A 18 4.34 13.70 -5.37
CA GLU A 18 3.98 13.15 -6.68
C GLU A 18 3.57 11.68 -6.61
N ASN A 19 4.06 10.93 -5.63
CA ASN A 19 3.74 9.51 -5.48
C ASN A 19 2.25 9.21 -5.35
N VAL A 20 1.49 10.12 -4.73
CA VAL A 20 0.02 9.99 -4.66
C VAL A 20 -0.60 9.97 -6.05
N PHE A 21 -0.02 10.73 -6.98
CA PHE A 21 -0.49 10.84 -8.36
C PHE A 21 0.23 9.88 -9.31
N HIS A 22 1.43 9.41 -8.96
CA HIS A 22 2.28 8.55 -9.80
C HIS A 22 2.03 7.06 -9.55
N ARG A 23 1.72 6.66 -8.33
CA ARG A 23 1.55 5.26 -7.93
C ARG A 23 0.57 4.50 -8.82
N VAL A 24 1.02 3.40 -9.38
CA VAL A 24 0.21 2.47 -10.19
C VAL A 24 0.30 1.04 -9.64
N ARG A 25 -0.63 0.19 -10.06
CA ARG A 25 -0.64 -1.22 -9.67
C ARG A 25 0.27 -2.02 -10.58
N ILE A 26 1.39 -2.52 -10.05
CA ILE A 26 2.34 -3.38 -10.77
C ILE A 26 2.07 -4.84 -10.39
N ARG A 27 1.99 -5.72 -11.39
CA ARG A 27 1.69 -7.15 -11.24
C ARG A 27 2.69 -8.06 -11.93
N LYS A 28 3.67 -7.49 -12.64
CA LYS A 28 4.78 -8.22 -13.24
C LYS A 28 6.07 -7.67 -12.68
N TYR A 29 6.95 -8.55 -12.28
CA TYR A 29 8.17 -8.20 -11.58
C TYR A 29 9.38 -8.78 -12.30
N GLU A 30 10.51 -8.10 -12.20
CA GLU A 30 11.81 -8.63 -12.60
C GLU A 30 12.22 -9.75 -11.64
N ASP A 31 12.95 -10.74 -12.15
CA ASP A 31 13.62 -11.76 -11.30
C ASP A 31 14.85 -11.14 -10.61
N LYS A 32 14.55 -10.22 -9.71
CA LYS A 32 15.52 -9.44 -8.96
C LYS A 32 15.09 -9.30 -7.52
N ALA A 33 16.00 -9.67 -6.61
CA ALA A 33 15.75 -9.51 -5.18
C ALA A 33 15.61 -8.02 -4.80
N VAL A 34 14.74 -7.74 -3.85
CA VAL A 34 14.60 -6.41 -3.25
C VAL A 34 15.55 -6.31 -2.06
N GLU A 35 16.31 -5.23 -1.99
CA GLU A 35 17.26 -4.96 -0.92
C GLU A 35 16.55 -4.85 0.44
N LYS A 36 17.15 -5.46 1.45
CA LYS A 36 16.60 -5.49 2.82
C LYS A 36 16.35 -4.08 3.37
N GLU A 37 17.21 -3.15 3.04
CA GLU A 37 17.15 -1.75 3.47
C GLU A 37 15.88 -1.07 2.92
N LYS A 38 15.53 -1.33 1.66
CA LYS A 38 14.29 -0.84 1.05
C LYS A 38 13.06 -1.44 1.73
N ILE A 39 13.07 -2.74 1.99
CA ILE A 39 11.97 -3.41 2.72
C ILE A 39 11.78 -2.76 4.10
N ILE A 40 12.86 -2.56 4.84
CA ILE A 40 12.80 -1.90 6.16
C ILE A 40 12.24 -0.48 6.04
N GLN A 41 12.63 0.28 5.02
CA GLN A 41 12.14 1.64 4.80
C GLN A 41 10.65 1.65 4.50
N ILE A 42 10.16 0.74 3.65
CA ILE A 42 8.74 0.53 3.35
C ILE A 42 7.94 0.22 4.62
N LEU A 43 8.45 -0.67 5.47
CA LEU A 43 7.78 -1.01 6.73
C LEU A 43 7.74 0.17 7.70
N LYS A 44 8.82 0.94 7.77
CA LYS A 44 8.86 2.18 8.58
C LYS A 44 7.80 3.19 8.11
N ALA A 45 7.58 3.34 6.81
CA ALA A 45 6.52 4.19 6.29
C ALA A 45 5.13 3.69 6.72
N GLY A 46 4.87 2.39 6.67
CA GLY A 46 3.65 1.78 7.21
C GLY A 46 3.45 2.09 8.70
N MET A 47 4.51 2.02 9.51
CA MET A 47 4.46 2.33 10.93
C MET A 47 4.24 3.81 11.26
N GLN A 48 4.43 4.73 10.29
CA GLN A 48 4.11 6.15 10.44
C GLN A 48 2.64 6.48 10.20
N ALA A 49 1.80 5.49 9.92
CA ALA A 49 0.37 5.67 9.77
C ALA A 49 -0.24 6.21 11.07
N LEU A 50 -1.26 7.03 10.92
CA LEU A 50 -2.10 7.38 12.07
C LEU A 50 -3.07 6.23 12.39
N SER A 51 -3.50 6.14 13.63
CA SER A 51 -4.47 5.13 14.07
C SER A 51 -5.41 5.69 15.14
N ALA A 52 -6.59 5.10 15.27
CA ALA A 52 -7.56 5.49 16.28
C ALA A 52 -6.92 5.40 17.67
N CYS A 53 -7.00 6.47 18.46
CA CYS A 53 -6.38 6.55 19.79
C CYS A 53 -4.89 6.14 19.83
N ASN A 54 -4.18 6.29 18.72
CA ASN A 54 -2.79 5.85 18.54
C ASN A 54 -2.59 4.37 18.93
N GLN A 55 -3.57 3.52 18.65
CA GLN A 55 -3.57 2.11 19.05
C GLN A 55 -2.59 1.23 18.27
N GLN A 56 -2.17 1.66 17.07
CA GLN A 56 -1.14 1.01 16.26
C GLN A 56 -1.34 -0.52 16.17
N PRO A 57 -2.43 -0.99 15.55
CA PRO A 57 -2.82 -2.40 15.60
C PRO A 57 -1.93 -3.33 14.78
N TRP A 58 -1.13 -2.79 13.88
CA TRP A 58 -0.40 -3.50 12.83
C TRP A 58 0.79 -4.31 13.32
N GLU A 59 0.97 -5.44 12.65
CA GLU A 59 2.21 -6.19 12.53
C GLU A 59 2.41 -6.53 11.04
N PHE A 60 3.65 -6.75 10.62
CA PHE A 60 3.97 -7.00 9.21
C PHE A 60 4.79 -8.27 9.07
N TYR A 61 4.26 -9.24 8.34
CA TYR A 61 5.00 -10.43 7.94
C TYR A 61 5.60 -10.20 6.56
N VAL A 62 6.90 -10.40 6.44
CA VAL A 62 7.63 -10.27 5.17
C VAL A 62 7.97 -11.67 4.68
N VAL A 63 7.38 -12.06 3.56
CA VAL A 63 7.54 -13.37 2.97
C VAL A 63 8.42 -13.24 1.73
N THR A 64 9.58 -13.93 1.73
CA THR A 64 10.52 -14.03 0.61
C THR A 64 10.74 -15.48 0.19
N ASP A 65 10.20 -16.42 0.96
CA ASP A 65 10.22 -17.83 0.63
C ASP A 65 9.30 -18.14 -0.55
N LYS A 66 9.86 -18.70 -1.62
CA LYS A 66 9.15 -18.94 -2.87
C LYS A 66 7.98 -19.91 -2.72
N GLU A 67 8.10 -20.93 -1.89
CA GLU A 67 7.02 -21.91 -1.67
C GLU A 67 5.84 -21.25 -0.96
N LYS A 68 6.12 -20.47 0.07
CA LYS A 68 5.09 -19.69 0.78
C LYS A 68 4.42 -18.64 -0.12
N ILE A 69 5.19 -17.96 -0.97
CA ILE A 69 4.64 -17.01 -1.96
C ILE A 69 3.71 -17.76 -2.93
N GLN A 70 4.08 -18.97 -3.39
CA GLN A 70 3.23 -19.79 -4.24
C GLN A 70 1.92 -20.22 -3.54
N GLU A 71 1.96 -20.53 -2.25
CA GLU A 71 0.77 -20.79 -1.47
C GLU A 71 -0.13 -19.55 -1.35
N LEU A 72 0.44 -18.40 -0.99
CA LEU A 72 -0.26 -17.12 -0.89
C LEU A 72 -0.86 -16.65 -2.23
N SER A 73 -0.22 -16.99 -3.34
CA SER A 73 -0.74 -16.65 -4.68
C SER A 73 -2.06 -17.34 -5.03
N LYS A 74 -2.46 -18.35 -4.26
CA LYS A 74 -3.72 -19.09 -4.41
C LYS A 74 -4.80 -18.65 -3.43
N ALA A 75 -4.50 -17.70 -2.54
CA ALA A 75 -5.43 -17.29 -1.48
C ALA A 75 -6.69 -16.61 -1.99
N THR A 76 -6.67 -16.06 -3.20
CA THR A 76 -7.85 -15.46 -3.85
C THR A 76 -7.79 -15.67 -5.36
N PRO A 77 -8.90 -15.53 -6.11
CA PRO A 77 -8.86 -15.53 -7.57
C PRO A 77 -8.01 -14.41 -8.18
N TYR A 78 -7.62 -13.41 -7.39
CA TYR A 78 -6.89 -12.21 -7.84
C TYR A 78 -5.43 -12.19 -7.36
N SER A 79 -5.00 -13.14 -6.54
CA SER A 79 -3.67 -13.17 -5.94
C SER A 79 -2.59 -13.82 -6.81
N GLY A 80 -2.94 -14.36 -7.99
CA GLY A 80 -2.00 -15.05 -8.87
C GLY A 80 -0.76 -14.23 -9.24
N CYS A 81 -0.88 -12.90 -9.32
CA CYS A 81 0.27 -12.03 -9.59
C CYS A 81 1.31 -12.02 -8.46
N ALA A 82 0.98 -12.49 -7.27
CA ALA A 82 1.96 -12.61 -6.17
C ALA A 82 2.98 -13.72 -6.42
N ALA A 83 2.65 -14.72 -7.25
CA ALA A 83 3.55 -15.85 -7.54
C ALA A 83 4.90 -15.42 -8.15
N GLU A 84 4.93 -14.32 -8.89
CA GLU A 84 6.12 -13.78 -9.55
C GLU A 84 6.83 -12.71 -8.70
N ALA A 85 6.24 -12.30 -7.58
CA ALA A 85 6.83 -11.26 -6.74
C ALA A 85 7.98 -11.81 -5.91
N PRO A 86 9.13 -11.09 -5.83
CA PRO A 86 10.24 -11.48 -4.97
C PRO A 86 9.92 -11.31 -3.48
N VAL A 87 8.92 -10.48 -3.15
CA VAL A 87 8.51 -10.18 -1.77
C VAL A 87 7.00 -10.04 -1.70
N VAL A 88 6.40 -10.63 -0.67
CA VAL A 88 5.01 -10.37 -0.27
C VAL A 88 5.01 -9.88 1.18
N ILE A 89 4.58 -8.65 1.42
CA ILE A 89 4.29 -8.17 2.76
C ILE A 89 2.85 -8.56 3.08
N VAL A 90 2.64 -9.14 4.27
CA VAL A 90 1.32 -9.50 4.78
C VAL A 90 1.05 -8.66 6.02
N PRO A 91 0.34 -7.53 5.88
CA PRO A 91 -0.14 -6.76 7.00
C PRO A 91 -1.19 -7.54 7.79
N VAL A 92 -0.97 -7.66 9.08
CA VAL A 92 -1.87 -8.30 10.04
C VAL A 92 -2.14 -7.36 11.20
N TYR A 93 -3.23 -7.56 11.92
CA TYR A 93 -3.57 -6.71 13.06
C TYR A 93 -3.96 -7.53 14.29
N ARG A 94 -3.68 -6.97 15.44
CA ARG A 94 -4.03 -7.56 16.73
C ARG A 94 -5.54 -7.49 16.94
N THR A 95 -6.10 -8.57 17.48
CA THR A 95 -7.53 -8.66 17.83
C THR A 95 -7.79 -8.34 19.31
N LYS A 96 -6.74 -8.09 20.10
CA LYS A 96 -6.83 -7.82 21.54
C LYS A 96 -5.97 -6.63 21.93
N GLY A 97 -6.36 -5.96 23.02
CA GLY A 97 -5.61 -4.83 23.56
C GLY A 97 -5.76 -3.56 22.72
N LEU A 98 -6.77 -3.45 21.87
CA LEU A 98 -7.11 -2.26 21.12
C LEU A 98 -8.12 -1.41 21.89
N VAL A 99 -7.97 -0.08 21.77
CA VAL A 99 -8.90 0.89 22.39
C VAL A 99 -10.22 0.92 21.60
N VAL A 100 -10.14 0.86 20.28
CA VAL A 100 -11.30 0.90 19.36
C VAL A 100 -11.15 -0.22 18.34
N GLN A 101 -11.66 -1.40 18.67
CA GLN A 101 -11.54 -2.63 17.86
C GLN A 101 -12.03 -2.43 16.42
N ASP A 102 -13.19 -1.79 16.25
CA ASP A 102 -13.84 -1.61 14.94
C ASP A 102 -13.03 -0.74 13.97
N MET A 103 -12.10 0.06 14.49
CA MET A 103 -11.22 0.90 13.67
C MET A 103 -9.97 0.17 13.17
N ALA A 104 -9.70 -1.05 13.64
CA ALA A 104 -8.45 -1.75 13.31
C ALA A 104 -8.21 -1.90 11.80
N GLN A 105 -9.23 -2.28 11.03
CA GLN A 105 -9.09 -2.42 9.57
C GLN A 105 -8.93 -1.07 8.86
N ILE A 106 -9.49 0.00 9.40
CA ILE A 106 -9.32 1.36 8.88
C ILE A 106 -7.87 1.80 9.12
N ASP A 107 -7.34 1.60 10.33
CA ASP A 107 -5.95 1.89 10.66
C ASP A 107 -4.99 1.11 9.74
N MET A 108 -5.29 -0.18 9.48
CA MET A 108 -4.53 -1.01 8.56
C MET A 108 -4.55 -0.49 7.13
N ALA A 109 -5.66 0.06 6.65
CA ALA A 109 -5.76 0.64 5.32
C ALA A 109 -4.84 1.86 5.15
N ILE A 110 -4.71 2.68 6.19
CA ILE A 110 -3.80 3.84 6.19
C ILE A 110 -2.34 3.36 6.16
N ALA A 111 -1.99 2.39 7.01
CA ALA A 111 -0.65 1.80 7.02
C ALA A 111 -0.29 1.16 5.67
N GLN A 112 -1.24 0.46 5.05
CA GLN A 112 -1.06 -0.17 3.74
C GLN A 112 -0.84 0.86 2.62
N GLU A 113 -1.54 1.99 2.64
CA GLU A 113 -1.32 3.04 1.64
C GLU A 113 0.05 3.68 1.80
N ASN A 114 0.52 3.94 3.04
CA ASN A 114 1.87 4.43 3.28
C ASN A 114 2.94 3.45 2.75
N ILE A 115 2.77 2.14 2.98
CA ILE A 115 3.63 1.08 2.42
C ILE A 115 3.69 1.20 0.90
N TRP A 116 2.54 1.39 0.24
CA TRP A 116 2.49 1.45 -1.21
C TRP A 116 3.15 2.72 -1.77
N LEU A 117 2.89 3.87 -1.16
CA LEU A 117 3.50 5.13 -1.57
C LEU A 117 5.02 5.10 -1.43
N GLU A 118 5.54 4.55 -0.34
CA GLU A 118 6.98 4.41 -0.14
C GLU A 118 7.60 3.38 -1.11
N THR A 119 6.88 2.30 -1.43
CA THR A 119 7.30 1.35 -2.45
C THR A 119 7.53 2.04 -3.80
N ASP A 120 6.59 2.88 -4.22
CA ASP A 120 6.69 3.67 -5.45
C ASP A 120 7.84 4.69 -5.39
N ALA A 121 8.01 5.38 -4.27
CA ALA A 121 9.09 6.35 -4.04
C ALA A 121 10.48 5.73 -4.16
N LEU A 122 10.62 4.45 -3.83
CA LEU A 122 11.88 3.70 -3.92
C LEU A 122 12.14 3.10 -5.31
N GLY A 123 11.30 3.41 -6.31
CA GLY A 123 11.39 2.88 -7.66
C GLY A 123 10.99 1.42 -7.78
N LEU A 124 10.25 0.91 -6.80
CA LEU A 124 9.63 -0.40 -6.83
C LEU A 124 8.18 -0.30 -7.27
N GLY A 125 7.59 -1.42 -7.63
CA GLY A 125 6.17 -1.51 -7.94
C GLY A 125 5.50 -2.53 -7.03
N GLY A 126 4.21 -2.32 -6.79
CA GLY A 126 3.46 -3.27 -5.98
C GLY A 126 1.97 -3.26 -6.27
N VAL A 127 1.27 -4.22 -5.67
CA VAL A 127 -0.17 -4.32 -5.75
C VAL A 127 -0.77 -4.79 -4.41
N TRP A 128 -1.77 -4.06 -3.95
CA TRP A 128 -2.59 -4.46 -2.83
C TRP A 128 -3.62 -5.51 -3.28
N ILE A 129 -3.63 -6.66 -2.63
CA ILE A 129 -4.57 -7.76 -2.83
C ILE A 129 -5.45 -7.86 -1.58
N GLY A 130 -6.75 -7.63 -1.74
CA GLY A 130 -7.70 -7.60 -0.63
C GLY A 130 -7.95 -9.01 -0.06
N ILE A 131 -7.73 -9.16 1.23
CA ILE A 131 -8.02 -10.35 2.03
C ILE A 131 -9.20 -10.04 2.96
N ALA A 132 -9.01 -9.13 3.91
CA ALA A 132 -10.11 -8.63 4.75
C ALA A 132 -11.11 -7.80 3.90
N PRO A 133 -12.38 -7.78 4.26
CA PRO A 133 -13.01 -8.45 5.41
C PRO A 133 -13.54 -9.87 5.13
N MET A 134 -13.11 -10.55 4.06
CA MET A 134 -13.59 -11.87 3.67
C MET A 134 -12.97 -12.95 4.57
N GLN A 135 -13.77 -13.48 5.50
CA GLN A 135 -13.30 -14.37 6.55
C GLN A 135 -12.67 -15.67 6.03
N ASP A 136 -13.19 -16.24 4.95
CA ASP A 136 -12.63 -17.40 4.28
C ASP A 136 -11.18 -17.16 3.81
N ARG A 137 -10.92 -16.01 3.20
CA ARG A 137 -9.59 -15.62 2.75
C ARG A 137 -8.66 -15.32 3.92
N MET A 138 -9.16 -14.63 4.95
CA MET A 138 -8.40 -14.34 6.17
C MET A 138 -7.95 -15.63 6.84
N ASN A 139 -8.85 -16.62 6.99
CA ASN A 139 -8.54 -17.91 7.58
C ASN A 139 -7.49 -18.67 6.75
N LEU A 140 -7.64 -18.69 5.42
CA LEU A 140 -6.72 -19.40 4.54
C LEU A 140 -5.28 -18.82 4.65
N VAL A 141 -5.14 -17.50 4.59
CA VAL A 141 -3.80 -16.87 4.72
C VAL A 141 -3.25 -17.06 6.14
N HIS A 142 -4.11 -17.01 7.15
CA HIS A 142 -3.73 -17.28 8.54
C HIS A 142 -3.14 -18.69 8.70
N GLU A 143 -3.75 -19.70 8.08
CA GLU A 143 -3.28 -21.10 8.06
C GLU A 143 -1.95 -21.24 7.30
N ILE A 144 -1.85 -20.67 6.09
CA ILE A 144 -0.63 -20.70 5.26
C ILE A 144 0.58 -20.19 6.04
N LEU A 145 0.40 -19.10 6.79
CA LEU A 145 1.47 -18.46 7.56
C LEU A 145 1.61 -18.98 8.99
N ASN A 146 0.71 -19.86 9.43
CA ASN A 146 0.65 -20.36 10.81
C ASN A 146 0.69 -19.21 11.83
N LEU A 147 -0.18 -18.22 11.65
CA LEU A 147 -0.20 -17.02 12.47
C LEU A 147 -0.72 -17.31 13.89
N PRO A 148 -0.29 -16.53 14.89
CA PRO A 148 -0.87 -16.56 16.24
C PRO A 148 -2.36 -16.23 16.23
N LYS A 149 -3.16 -16.88 17.07
CA LYS A 149 -4.62 -16.71 17.14
C LYS A 149 -5.12 -15.31 17.48
N ASN A 150 -4.26 -14.45 17.99
CA ASN A 150 -4.56 -13.07 18.32
C ASN A 150 -4.26 -12.09 17.19
N LEU A 151 -3.89 -12.59 16.01
CA LEU A 151 -3.66 -11.80 14.81
C LEU A 151 -4.67 -12.16 13.73
N GLU A 152 -5.12 -11.17 13.00
CA GLU A 152 -5.95 -11.32 11.81
C GLU A 152 -5.28 -10.71 10.59
N VAL A 153 -5.50 -11.35 9.44
CA VAL A 153 -4.91 -10.93 8.17
C VAL A 153 -5.71 -9.78 7.58
N PHE A 154 -5.03 -8.71 7.17
CA PHE A 154 -5.67 -7.60 6.50
C PHE A 154 -5.57 -7.69 4.98
N SER A 155 -4.37 -7.89 4.44
CA SER A 155 -4.14 -7.91 2.98
C SER A 155 -2.88 -8.69 2.63
N LEU A 156 -2.65 -8.90 1.31
CA LEU A 156 -1.33 -9.20 0.77
C LEU A 156 -0.86 -8.00 -0.04
N PHE A 157 0.41 -7.69 0.05
CA PHE A 157 1.05 -6.68 -0.76
C PHE A 157 2.27 -7.29 -1.48
N ALA A 158 2.06 -7.67 -2.74
CA ALA A 158 3.12 -8.17 -3.59
C ALA A 158 3.93 -6.99 -4.15
N LEU A 159 5.27 -7.06 -4.08
CA LEU A 159 6.16 -5.99 -4.54
C LEU A 159 7.47 -6.52 -5.12
N GLY A 160 8.08 -5.71 -5.96
CA GLY A 160 9.37 -5.99 -6.60
C GLY A 160 9.74 -4.90 -7.58
N TYR A 161 10.83 -5.09 -8.32
CA TYR A 161 11.17 -4.21 -9.44
C TYR A 161 10.17 -4.44 -10.57
N PRO A 162 9.56 -3.35 -11.14
CA PRO A 162 8.51 -3.49 -12.14
C PRO A 162 9.08 -4.01 -13.47
N ALA A 163 8.52 -5.10 -13.99
CA ALA A 163 8.77 -5.62 -15.34
C ALA A 163 7.69 -5.19 -16.34
N GLU A 164 6.86 -4.23 -15.97
CA GLU A 164 5.82 -3.65 -16.83
C GLU A 164 5.75 -2.13 -16.62
N ILE A 165 5.36 -1.43 -17.66
CA ILE A 165 5.03 0.00 -17.58
C ILE A 165 3.51 0.12 -17.56
N ARG A 166 2.97 0.88 -16.63
CA ARG A 166 1.55 1.21 -16.55
C ARG A 166 1.34 2.69 -16.47
N GLU A 167 0.46 3.17 -17.31
CA GLU A 167 0.00 4.56 -17.23
C GLU A 167 -0.87 4.75 -15.99
N GLN A 168 -0.74 5.91 -15.39
CA GLN A 168 -1.60 6.32 -14.30
C GLN A 168 -3.04 6.45 -14.78
N GLN A 169 -3.98 5.97 -13.99
CA GLN A 169 -5.38 6.17 -14.27
C GLN A 169 -5.75 7.63 -14.00
N ASN A 170 -6.14 8.35 -15.04
CA ASN A 170 -6.72 9.68 -14.87
C ASN A 170 -8.09 9.57 -14.19
N ARG A 171 -8.10 9.79 -12.89
CA ARG A 171 -9.32 9.81 -12.08
C ARG A 171 -9.89 11.21 -12.11
N LEU A 172 -10.73 11.45 -13.10
CA LEU A 172 -11.41 12.73 -13.20
C LEU A 172 -12.32 12.98 -12.02
N MET A 173 -12.31 14.22 -11.55
CA MET A 173 -13.39 14.72 -10.70
C MET A 173 -14.70 14.64 -11.48
N LYS A 174 -15.60 13.78 -11.02
CA LYS A 174 -16.97 13.74 -11.54
C LYS A 174 -17.80 14.80 -10.83
N GLN A 175 -18.63 15.47 -11.59
CA GLN A 175 -19.60 16.40 -11.05
C GLN A 175 -20.43 15.71 -9.93
N GLY A 176 -20.57 16.37 -8.80
CA GLY A 176 -21.29 15.84 -7.64
C GLY A 176 -20.45 15.03 -6.63
N PHE A 177 -19.15 14.78 -6.92
CA PHE A 177 -18.27 14.12 -5.93
C PHE A 177 -17.67 15.11 -4.92
N ILE A 178 -17.65 16.39 -5.27
CA ILE A 178 -17.29 17.46 -4.36
C ILE A 178 -18.52 18.35 -4.18
N LEU A 179 -19.04 18.43 -2.98
CA LEU A 179 -20.13 19.32 -2.59
C LEU A 179 -19.52 20.47 -1.82
N LEU A 180 -19.60 21.67 -2.41
CA LEU A 180 -19.11 22.89 -1.80
C LEU A 180 -20.31 23.69 -1.27
N ASN A 181 -20.43 23.77 0.05
CA ASN A 181 -21.40 24.64 0.69
C ASN A 181 -20.88 26.09 0.66
N ASN A 182 -21.61 27.01 0.03
CA ASN A 182 -21.30 28.46 -0.04
C ASN A 182 -20.01 28.83 -0.83
N PHE A 183 -19.47 27.95 -1.69
CA PHE A 183 -18.44 28.31 -2.64
C PHE A 183 -19.05 28.63 -4.00
N GLU A 184 -18.64 29.73 -4.62
CA GLU A 184 -19.02 30.01 -6.01
C GLU A 184 -18.53 28.87 -6.92
N GLN A 185 -19.45 28.29 -7.67
CA GLN A 185 -19.19 27.12 -8.54
C GLN A 185 -18.14 27.37 -9.65
N SER A 186 -17.73 28.63 -9.83
CA SER A 186 -16.86 29.06 -10.92
C SER A 186 -15.38 28.69 -10.78
N CYS A 187 -14.91 28.22 -9.63
CA CYS A 187 -13.47 28.04 -9.40
C CYS A 187 -12.92 26.62 -9.69
N PHE A 188 -13.75 25.64 -10.04
CA PHE A 188 -13.33 24.25 -10.15
C PHE A 188 -13.64 23.55 -11.48
N TRP A 189 -13.94 24.31 -12.53
CA TRP A 189 -14.14 23.72 -13.85
C TRP A 189 -12.84 23.72 -14.64
N TYR A 190 -12.19 22.57 -14.72
CA TYR A 190 -11.26 22.31 -15.79
C TYR A 190 -12.11 21.98 -17.03
N SER A 191 -12.28 22.94 -17.93
CA SER A 191 -12.84 22.69 -19.26
C SER A 191 -11.87 21.79 -19.99
N ARG A 192 -12.39 20.70 -20.53
CA ARG A 192 -11.70 19.94 -21.57
C ARG A 192 -12.08 20.54 -22.90
N ASP A 193 -11.11 21.03 -23.60
CA ASP A 193 -11.06 21.02 -25.03
C ASP A 193 -10.32 19.77 -25.49
#